data_eabb9a27752686434d17bbf022b85d9d
#
_entry.id   eabb9a27752686434d17bbf022b85d9d
#
_cell.length_a   1.000
_cell.length_b   1.000
_cell.length_c   1.000
_cell.angle_alpha   90.00
_cell.angle_beta   90.00
_cell.angle_gamma   90.00
#
_symmetry.space_group_name_H-M   'P 1'
#
loop_
_entity.id
_entity.type
_entity.pdbx_description
1 polymer ?
#
loop_
_entity_poly.entity_id
_entity_poly.type
_entity_poly.pdbx_seq_one_letter_code
_entity_poly.pdbx_strand_id
1 'polypeptide(L)'
;PRRMEIVSQHDFNASPEPWLLTLSLHENRHVVQTDKLNRGIFRAATYLLGDQGIAPAVGLVPLWFLEGDAVYTETNLSSGGRGRQSSFYQPFRTHLLQHGRSIYPYDKWLMGSYKNARPNHYQFGYMMVGYGYLKYESDIWKSSLEYVTKRPYTLFPFYFSLKKETGLSRKELFQSALHYLDSVWNE
;
A
#
# COMPACT_ATOMS: atom_id res chain seq x y z
N PRO A 1 9.13 10.53 13.78
CA PRO A 1 8.23 11.44 14.49
C PRO A 1 6.99 10.69 14.96
N ARG A 2 6.58 10.94 16.20
CA ARG A 2 5.34 10.39 16.77
C ARG A 2 4.21 11.43 16.73
N ARG A 3 4.32 12.40 15.84
CA ARG A 3 3.38 13.51 15.72
C ARG A 3 2.61 13.35 14.43
N MET A 4 1.28 13.42 14.55
CA MET A 4 0.35 13.48 13.44
C MET A 4 -0.18 14.92 13.33
N GLU A 5 -0.12 15.49 12.15
CA GLU A 5 -0.70 16.80 11.85
C GLU A 5 -1.82 16.58 10.82
N ILE A 6 -3.03 16.94 11.16
CA ILE A 6 -4.20 16.79 10.31
C ILE A 6 -4.71 18.18 9.95
N VAL A 7 -4.82 18.46 8.66
CA VAL A 7 -5.45 19.69 8.18
C VAL A 7 -6.96 19.51 8.28
N SER A 8 -7.60 20.36 9.06
CA SER A 8 -9.07 20.39 9.18
C SER A 8 -9.64 21.12 7.97
N GLN A 9 -10.05 20.37 6.96
CA GLN A 9 -10.75 20.88 5.79
C GLN A 9 -12.07 20.13 5.63
N HIS A 10 -13.14 20.82 5.26
CA HIS A 10 -14.42 20.17 4.99
C HIS A 10 -14.28 19.19 3.82
N ASP A 11 -14.72 17.95 4.04
CA ASP A 11 -14.85 16.96 2.98
C ASP A 11 -16.10 17.27 2.15
N PHE A 12 -15.91 17.61 0.89
CA PHE A 12 -17.00 17.84 -0.07
C PHE A 12 -17.55 16.52 -0.64
N ASN A 13 -16.92 15.39 -0.36
CA ASN A 13 -17.38 14.07 -0.76
C ASN A 13 -18.27 13.50 0.35
N ALA A 14 -19.49 13.12 0.02
CA ALA A 14 -20.40 12.45 0.94
C ALA A 14 -19.80 11.10 1.37
N SER A 15 -19.08 11.08 2.45
CA SER A 15 -18.61 9.86 3.10
C SER A 15 -19.67 9.41 4.12
N PRO A 16 -19.97 8.10 4.23
CA PRO A 16 -20.87 7.57 5.26
C PRO A 16 -20.35 7.74 6.69
N GLU A 17 -19.06 8.08 6.83
CA GLU A 17 -18.42 8.36 8.14
C GLU A 17 -17.75 9.74 8.12
N PRO A 18 -17.53 10.33 9.33
CA PRO A 18 -16.75 11.55 9.44
C PRO A 18 -15.35 11.35 8.80
N TRP A 19 -15.05 12.15 7.79
CA TRP A 19 -13.79 12.08 7.06
C TRP A 19 -12.54 12.10 7.97
N LEU A 20 -12.65 12.81 9.10
CA LEU A 20 -11.59 12.93 10.09
C LEU A 20 -11.26 11.57 10.74
N LEU A 21 -12.24 10.70 10.95
CA LEU A 21 -12.02 9.36 11.49
C LEU A 21 -11.24 8.51 10.49
N THR A 22 -11.69 8.47 9.23
CA THR A 22 -11.02 7.73 8.16
C THR A 22 -9.60 8.23 7.96
N LEU A 23 -9.40 9.56 7.91
CA LEU A 23 -8.08 10.17 7.80
C LEU A 23 -7.19 9.83 9.00
N SER A 24 -7.73 9.89 10.22
CA SER A 24 -6.97 9.56 11.44
C SER A 24 -6.51 8.11 11.46
N LEU A 25 -7.34 7.17 11.01
CA LEU A 25 -6.96 5.76 10.89
C LEU A 25 -5.85 5.56 9.84
N HIS A 26 -5.96 6.26 8.72
CA HIS A 26 -4.95 6.26 7.65
C HIS A 26 -3.60 6.76 8.15
N GLU A 27 -3.56 7.96 8.70
CA GLU A 27 -2.32 8.59 9.19
C GLU A 27 -1.73 7.83 10.38
N ASN A 28 -2.57 7.27 11.25
CA ASN A 28 -2.10 6.42 12.35
C ASN A 28 -1.36 5.18 11.81
N ARG A 29 -1.82 4.62 10.67
CA ARG A 29 -1.12 3.50 10.04
C ARG A 29 0.28 3.88 9.59
N HIS A 30 0.49 5.08 9.04
CA HIS A 30 1.81 5.58 8.70
C HIS A 30 2.72 5.75 9.92
N VAL A 31 2.17 6.17 11.06
CA VAL A 31 2.93 6.22 12.32
C VAL A 31 3.41 4.81 12.72
N VAL A 32 2.53 3.81 12.63
CA VAL A 32 2.89 2.40 12.92
C VAL A 32 3.93 1.85 11.95
N GLN A 33 3.80 2.15 10.66
CA GLN A 33 4.78 1.73 9.63
C GLN A 33 6.15 2.37 9.92
N THR A 34 6.19 3.66 10.22
CA THR A 34 7.41 4.39 10.53
C THR A 34 8.06 3.87 11.82
N ASP A 35 7.28 3.58 12.87
CA ASP A 35 7.81 2.99 14.11
C ASP A 35 8.42 1.60 13.87
N LYS A 36 7.81 0.80 13.00
CA LYS A 36 8.34 -0.50 12.57
C LYS A 36 9.66 -0.38 11.81
N LEU A 37 9.81 0.65 10.99
CA LEU A 37 11.02 0.92 10.22
C LEU A 37 12.11 1.58 11.08
N ASN A 38 11.76 2.21 12.20
CA ASN A 38 12.71 2.89 13.09
C ASN A 38 13.45 1.90 14.00
N ARG A 39 14.24 1.01 13.40
CA ARG A 39 15.00 -0.03 14.10
C ARG A 39 16.43 -0.13 13.57
N GLY A 40 17.30 -0.76 14.36
CA GLY A 40 18.68 -1.00 13.96
C GLY A 40 19.42 0.29 13.58
N ILE A 41 20.08 0.29 12.44
CA ILE A 41 20.85 1.43 11.94
C ILE A 41 19.98 2.69 11.72
N PHE A 42 18.73 2.54 11.32
CA PHE A 42 17.81 3.67 11.09
C PHE A 42 17.43 4.35 12.41
N ARG A 43 17.30 3.57 13.48
CA ARG A 43 17.09 4.14 14.82
C ARG A 43 18.31 4.92 15.30
N ALA A 44 19.51 4.41 15.08
CA ALA A 44 20.73 5.14 15.39
C ALA A 44 20.83 6.44 14.56
N ALA A 45 20.51 6.38 13.27
CA ALA A 45 20.46 7.56 12.41
C ALA A 45 19.42 8.59 12.88
N THR A 46 18.25 8.14 13.35
CA THR A 46 17.21 9.02 13.91
C THR A 46 17.68 9.72 15.19
N TYR A 47 18.47 9.08 16.04
CA TYR A 47 19.07 9.74 17.21
C TYR A 47 20.06 10.84 16.82
N LEU A 48 20.79 10.68 15.71
CA LEU A 48 21.81 11.62 15.27
C LEU A 48 21.24 12.75 14.41
N LEU A 49 20.26 12.44 13.54
CA LEU A 49 19.75 13.31 12.48
C LEU A 49 18.28 13.75 12.68
N GLY A 50 17.70 13.37 13.83
CA GLY A 50 16.26 13.59 14.04
C GLY A 50 15.42 12.82 13.02
N ASP A 51 14.28 13.38 12.65
CA ASP A 51 13.31 12.74 11.75
C ASP A 51 13.86 12.42 10.35
N GLN A 52 14.93 13.07 9.93
CA GLN A 52 15.59 12.77 8.65
C GLN A 52 16.28 11.39 8.65
N GLY A 53 16.65 10.89 9.82
CA GLY A 53 17.32 9.60 9.95
C GLY A 53 16.48 8.38 9.54
N ILE A 54 15.14 8.49 9.55
CA ILE A 54 14.24 7.42 9.12
C ILE A 54 13.94 7.45 7.60
N ALA A 55 14.14 8.58 6.95
CA ALA A 55 13.78 8.75 5.53
C ALA A 55 14.36 7.68 4.60
N PRO A 56 15.63 7.23 4.76
CA PRO A 56 16.18 6.15 3.94
C PRO A 56 15.41 4.82 4.10
N ALA A 57 14.95 4.49 5.32
CA ALA A 57 14.18 3.27 5.55
C ALA A 57 12.83 3.32 4.84
N VAL A 58 12.14 4.46 4.91
CA VAL A 58 10.87 4.70 4.19
C VAL A 58 11.10 4.60 2.68
N GLY A 59 12.20 5.15 2.16
CA GLY A 59 12.54 5.08 0.73
C GLY A 59 12.84 3.67 0.20
N LEU A 60 13.15 2.71 1.08
CA LEU A 60 13.33 1.30 0.71
C LEU A 60 12.00 0.52 0.63
N VAL A 61 10.89 1.12 1.06
CA VAL A 61 9.56 0.52 1.00
C VAL A 61 8.77 1.13 -0.15
N PRO A 62 8.08 0.34 -0.98
CA PRO A 62 7.31 0.89 -2.09
C PRO A 62 6.16 1.78 -1.61
N LEU A 63 5.96 2.93 -2.24
CA LEU A 63 4.86 3.86 -1.92
C LEU A 63 3.49 3.18 -2.00
N TRP A 64 3.28 2.33 -3.00
CA TRP A 64 2.02 1.60 -3.13
C TRP A 64 1.71 0.72 -1.92
N PHE A 65 2.75 0.17 -1.26
CA PHE A 65 2.54 -0.61 -0.06
C PHE A 65 2.19 0.28 1.14
N LEU A 66 2.92 1.37 1.34
CA LEU A 66 2.65 2.30 2.45
C LEU A 66 1.21 2.81 2.39
N GLU A 67 0.80 3.32 1.24
CA GLU A 67 -0.53 3.88 1.05
C GLU A 67 -1.63 2.80 0.99
N GLY A 68 -1.36 1.70 0.31
CA GLY A 68 -2.30 0.59 0.21
C GLY A 68 -2.60 -0.08 1.54
N ASP A 69 -1.59 -0.24 2.39
CA ASP A 69 -1.73 -0.79 3.74
C ASP A 69 -2.48 0.19 4.67
N ALA A 70 -2.31 1.49 4.48
CA ALA A 70 -3.08 2.50 5.19
C ALA A 70 -4.56 2.48 4.76
N VAL A 71 -4.85 2.41 3.46
CA VAL A 71 -6.23 2.24 2.95
C VAL A 71 -6.84 0.92 3.41
N TYR A 72 -6.08 -0.16 3.43
CA TYR A 72 -6.55 -1.45 3.95
C TYR A 72 -6.92 -1.36 5.43
N THR A 73 -6.10 -0.67 6.23
CA THR A 73 -6.32 -0.47 7.67
C THR A 73 -7.55 0.38 7.93
N GLU A 74 -7.70 1.54 7.27
CA GLU A 74 -8.88 2.39 7.43
C GLU A 74 -10.16 1.66 7.01
N THR A 75 -10.10 0.82 5.97
CA THR A 75 -11.23 0.06 5.47
C THR A 75 -11.68 -1.03 6.45
N ASN A 76 -10.74 -1.69 7.10
CA ASN A 76 -11.07 -2.77 8.05
C ASN A 76 -11.47 -2.25 9.44
N LEU A 77 -10.98 -1.09 9.85
CA LEU A 77 -11.22 -0.50 11.16
C LEU A 77 -12.37 0.51 11.18
N SER A 78 -12.99 0.79 10.03
CA SER A 78 -14.13 1.70 9.92
C SER A 78 -15.27 1.09 9.11
N SER A 79 -16.47 1.64 9.21
CA SER A 79 -17.62 1.25 8.37
C SER A 79 -17.63 1.97 7.01
N GLY A 80 -16.87 3.05 6.86
CA GLY A 80 -16.86 3.94 5.69
C GLY A 80 -15.54 4.06 4.93
N GLY A 81 -14.54 3.23 5.22
CA GLY A 81 -13.23 3.27 4.58
C GLY A 81 -13.28 3.19 3.05
N ARG A 82 -12.31 3.83 2.37
CA ARG A 82 -12.28 3.97 0.90
C ARG A 82 -12.44 2.66 0.15
N GLY A 83 -11.88 1.57 0.65
CA GLY A 83 -11.99 0.24 0.04
C GLY A 83 -13.42 -0.34 0.03
N ARG A 84 -14.38 0.24 0.77
CA ARG A 84 -15.81 -0.15 0.73
C ARG A 84 -16.60 0.62 -0.32
N GLN A 85 -16.02 1.67 -0.90
CA GLN A 85 -16.70 2.52 -1.88
C GLN A 85 -16.55 1.92 -3.29
N SER A 86 -17.65 1.73 -3.98
CA SER A 86 -17.65 1.20 -5.36
C SER A 86 -16.82 2.08 -6.31
N SER A 87 -16.84 3.40 -6.12
CA SER A 87 -16.04 4.36 -6.87
C SER A 87 -14.53 4.14 -6.74
N PHE A 88 -14.08 3.58 -5.64
CA PHE A 88 -12.67 3.29 -5.42
C PHE A 88 -12.14 2.17 -6.33
N TYR A 89 -12.96 1.16 -6.61
CA TYR A 89 -12.62 0.06 -7.52
C TYR A 89 -12.96 0.34 -8.98
N GLN A 90 -13.79 1.33 -9.25
CA GLN A 90 -14.28 1.61 -10.60
C GLN A 90 -13.16 1.73 -11.65
N PRO A 91 -12.03 2.42 -11.40
CA PRO A 91 -10.93 2.50 -12.37
C PRO A 91 -10.35 1.14 -12.73
N PHE A 92 -10.19 0.23 -11.76
CA PHE A 92 -9.74 -1.14 -12.00
C PHE A 92 -10.74 -1.94 -12.79
N ARG A 93 -12.00 -1.92 -12.35
CA ARG A 93 -13.08 -2.67 -12.99
C ARG A 93 -13.29 -2.23 -14.44
N THR A 94 -13.36 -0.92 -14.68
CA THR A 94 -13.49 -0.38 -16.03
C THR A 94 -12.34 -0.85 -16.92
N HIS A 95 -11.15 -0.82 -16.38
CA HIS A 95 -9.94 -1.18 -17.12
C HIS A 95 -9.92 -2.68 -17.49
N LEU A 96 -10.27 -3.55 -16.55
CA LEU A 96 -10.38 -5.00 -16.79
C LEU A 96 -11.48 -5.32 -17.82
N LEU A 97 -12.64 -4.67 -17.72
CA LEU A 97 -13.74 -4.87 -18.66
C LEU A 97 -13.41 -4.42 -20.08
N GLN A 98 -12.71 -3.30 -20.24
CA GLN A 98 -12.38 -2.75 -21.56
C GLN A 98 -11.22 -3.47 -22.25
N HIS A 99 -10.26 -3.97 -21.52
CA HIS A 99 -9.00 -4.46 -22.07
C HIS A 99 -8.64 -5.90 -21.66
N GLY A 100 -9.42 -6.52 -20.80
CA GLY A 100 -9.12 -7.83 -20.22
C GLY A 100 -7.86 -7.77 -19.33
N ARG A 101 -7.26 -8.92 -19.03
CA ARG A 101 -6.08 -9.03 -18.15
C ARG A 101 -4.77 -8.57 -18.77
N SER A 102 -4.73 -8.40 -20.08
CA SER A 102 -3.54 -8.01 -20.86
C SER A 102 -3.29 -6.50 -20.88
N ILE A 103 -3.70 -5.77 -19.86
CA ILE A 103 -3.88 -4.35 -19.95
C ILE A 103 -2.58 -3.56 -20.05
N TYR A 104 -1.82 -3.54 -19.01
CA TYR A 104 -0.55 -2.84 -18.95
C TYR A 104 0.43 -3.62 -18.07
N PRO A 105 1.72 -3.58 -18.38
CA PRO A 105 2.72 -4.19 -17.53
C PRO A 105 2.73 -3.51 -16.15
N TYR A 106 3.13 -4.26 -15.13
CA TYR A 106 3.26 -3.80 -13.74
C TYR A 106 3.91 -2.43 -13.62
N ASP A 107 5.00 -2.21 -14.35
CA ASP A 107 5.76 -0.97 -14.25
C ASP A 107 4.95 0.26 -14.72
N LYS A 108 4.03 0.10 -15.68
CA LYS A 108 3.14 1.17 -16.11
C LYS A 108 2.05 1.48 -15.08
N TRP A 109 1.58 0.47 -14.36
CA TRP A 109 0.66 0.66 -13.25
C TRP A 109 1.33 1.40 -12.10
N LEU A 110 2.56 1.03 -11.80
CA LEU A 110 3.34 1.61 -10.71
C LEU A 110 3.75 3.06 -10.98
N MET A 111 4.32 3.31 -12.15
CA MET A 111 4.96 4.60 -12.49
C MET A 111 4.00 5.65 -13.01
N GLY A 112 2.87 5.23 -13.50
CA GLY A 112 1.94 6.15 -14.10
C GLY A 112 1.98 6.22 -15.61
N SER A 113 1.02 6.97 -16.15
CA SER A 113 0.95 7.31 -17.56
C SER A 113 0.21 8.62 -17.76
N TYR A 114 0.83 9.55 -18.50
CA TYR A 114 0.15 10.77 -18.93
C TYR A 114 -0.87 10.51 -20.05
N LYS A 115 -0.66 9.43 -20.82
CA LYS A 115 -1.48 9.10 -21.98
C LYS A 115 -2.70 8.26 -21.64
N ASN A 116 -2.64 7.44 -20.62
CA ASN A 116 -3.65 6.45 -20.31
C ASN A 116 -4.16 6.60 -18.87
N ALA A 117 -5.47 6.66 -18.69
CA ALA A 117 -6.08 6.57 -17.38
C ALA A 117 -5.72 5.23 -16.74
N ARG A 118 -5.40 5.25 -15.45
CA ARG A 118 -5.07 4.08 -14.65
C ARG A 118 -5.38 4.36 -13.18
N PRO A 119 -5.61 3.33 -12.36
CA PRO A 119 -5.68 3.47 -10.93
C PRO A 119 -4.41 4.09 -10.34
N ASN A 120 -4.59 4.89 -9.31
CA ASN A 120 -3.46 5.49 -8.58
C ASN A 120 -2.82 4.50 -7.60
N HIS A 121 -1.75 4.93 -6.93
CA HIS A 121 -1.01 4.09 -5.98
C HIS A 121 -1.82 3.67 -4.74
N TYR A 122 -2.86 4.41 -4.34
CA TYR A 122 -3.79 4.01 -3.29
C TYR A 122 -4.62 2.79 -3.69
N GLN A 123 -5.25 2.87 -4.85
CA GLN A 123 -6.09 1.80 -5.41
C GLN A 123 -5.25 0.58 -5.75
N PHE A 124 -4.11 0.79 -6.42
CA PHE A 124 -3.15 -0.26 -6.75
C PHE A 124 -2.61 -0.95 -5.50
N GLY A 125 -2.19 -0.16 -4.51
CA GLY A 125 -1.66 -0.66 -3.25
C GLY A 125 -2.69 -1.42 -2.45
N TYR A 126 -3.90 -0.90 -2.33
CA TYR A 126 -5.00 -1.58 -1.63
C TYR A 126 -5.31 -2.96 -2.24
N MET A 127 -5.35 -3.06 -3.56
CA MET A 127 -5.51 -4.33 -4.26
C MET A 127 -4.38 -5.31 -3.92
N MET A 128 -3.14 -4.87 -4.03
CA MET A 128 -1.96 -5.71 -3.77
C MET A 128 -1.87 -6.16 -2.31
N VAL A 129 -2.11 -5.24 -1.38
CA VAL A 129 -2.07 -5.51 0.07
C VAL A 129 -3.22 -6.43 0.47
N GLY A 130 -4.44 -6.14 0.00
CA GLY A 130 -5.61 -6.95 0.28
C GLY A 130 -5.48 -8.39 -0.24
N TYR A 131 -4.98 -8.54 -1.48
CA TYR A 131 -4.70 -9.87 -2.03
C TYR A 131 -3.63 -10.62 -1.21
N GLY A 132 -2.60 -9.91 -0.76
CA GLY A 132 -1.57 -10.50 0.09
C GLY A 132 -2.13 -11.02 1.43
N TYR A 133 -2.96 -10.24 2.10
CA TYR A 133 -3.63 -10.68 3.34
C TYR A 133 -4.58 -11.86 3.11
N LEU A 134 -5.31 -11.84 1.99
CA LEU A 134 -6.24 -12.91 1.66
C LEU A 134 -5.53 -14.25 1.38
N LYS A 135 -4.38 -14.20 0.70
CA LYS A 135 -3.73 -15.41 0.17
C LYS A 135 -2.63 -15.98 1.05
N TYR A 136 -1.91 -15.10 1.80
CA TYR A 136 -0.66 -15.47 2.47
C TYR A 136 -0.65 -15.19 3.97
N GLU A 137 -1.81 -14.82 4.56
CA GLU A 137 -1.91 -14.37 5.95
C GLU A 137 -1.19 -13.02 6.21
N SER A 138 -1.28 -12.53 7.46
CA SER A 138 -0.82 -11.18 7.81
C SER A 138 0.70 -11.00 7.86
N ASP A 139 1.45 -12.08 7.98
CA ASP A 139 2.87 -11.99 8.31
C ASP A 139 3.78 -11.60 7.15
N ILE A 140 3.34 -11.76 5.88
CA ILE A 140 4.19 -11.39 4.73
C ILE A 140 4.58 -9.91 4.71
N TRP A 141 3.65 -9.04 5.08
CA TRP A 141 3.89 -7.59 5.11
C TRP A 141 4.77 -7.19 6.27
N LYS A 142 4.53 -7.77 7.44
CA LYS A 142 5.36 -7.60 8.63
C LYS A 142 6.79 -8.09 8.37
N SER A 143 6.95 -9.29 7.82
CA SER A 143 8.25 -9.87 7.46
C SER A 143 8.99 -8.99 6.46
N SER A 144 8.28 -8.43 5.47
CA SER A 144 8.89 -7.54 4.46
C SER A 144 9.40 -6.23 5.07
N LEU A 145 8.66 -5.60 5.98
CA LEU A 145 9.11 -4.41 6.71
C LEU A 145 10.30 -4.72 7.65
N GLU A 146 10.24 -5.84 8.36
CA GLU A 146 11.35 -6.26 9.22
C GLU A 146 12.62 -6.58 8.43
N TYR A 147 12.48 -7.16 7.24
CA TYR A 147 13.63 -7.43 6.37
C TYR A 147 14.33 -6.15 5.93
N VAL A 148 13.58 -5.10 5.60
CA VAL A 148 14.13 -3.77 5.27
C VAL A 148 15.04 -3.26 6.39
N THR A 149 14.62 -3.39 7.64
CA THR A 149 15.41 -2.90 8.78
C THR A 149 16.60 -3.79 9.12
N LYS A 150 16.47 -5.11 8.92
CA LYS A 150 17.54 -6.08 9.22
C LYS A 150 18.60 -6.16 8.11
N ARG A 151 18.23 -5.86 6.86
CA ARG A 151 19.07 -6.02 5.66
C ARG A 151 18.99 -4.82 4.71
N PRO A 152 19.22 -3.59 5.18
CA PRO A 152 19.05 -2.36 4.39
C PRO A 152 19.98 -2.26 3.18
N TYR A 153 21.08 -2.98 3.17
CA TYR A 153 22.06 -3.05 2.09
C TYR A 153 21.67 -4.02 0.96
N THR A 154 20.59 -4.78 1.13
CA THR A 154 20.07 -5.64 0.05
C THR A 154 19.43 -4.78 -1.02
N LEU A 155 19.69 -5.08 -2.30
CA LEU A 155 19.04 -4.41 -3.41
C LEU A 155 17.52 -4.70 -3.37
N PHE A 156 16.70 -3.66 -3.22
CA PHE A 156 15.24 -3.76 -3.09
C PHE A 156 14.79 -4.72 -1.97
N PRO A 157 15.17 -4.47 -0.70
CA PRO A 157 14.98 -5.43 0.38
C PRO A 157 13.51 -5.84 0.59
N PHE A 158 12.57 -4.91 0.42
CA PHE A 158 11.13 -5.19 0.51
C PHE A 158 10.69 -6.26 -0.51
N TYR A 159 11.06 -6.09 -1.77
CA TYR A 159 10.68 -7.05 -2.82
C TYR A 159 11.42 -8.38 -2.70
N PHE A 160 12.65 -8.35 -2.18
CA PHE A 160 13.40 -9.58 -1.93
C PHE A 160 12.70 -10.42 -0.86
N SER A 161 12.29 -9.80 0.25
CA SER A 161 11.52 -10.48 1.28
C SER A 161 10.17 -10.98 0.76
N LEU A 162 9.44 -10.14 0.05
CA LEU A 162 8.15 -10.50 -0.53
C LEU A 162 8.26 -11.75 -1.42
N LYS A 163 9.27 -11.81 -2.28
CA LYS A 163 9.53 -13.00 -3.11
C LYS A 163 9.88 -14.23 -2.28
N LYS A 164 10.65 -14.06 -1.19
CA LYS A 164 11.01 -15.16 -0.29
C LYS A 164 9.78 -15.74 0.42
N GLU A 165 8.87 -14.90 0.88
CA GLU A 165 7.66 -15.31 1.61
C GLU A 165 6.59 -15.90 0.69
N THR A 166 6.42 -15.35 -0.50
CA THR A 166 5.33 -15.73 -1.43
C THR A 166 5.76 -16.71 -2.53
N GLY A 167 7.06 -16.84 -2.79
CA GLY A 167 7.60 -17.52 -3.97
C GLY A 167 7.44 -16.74 -5.28
N LEU A 168 6.72 -15.61 -5.27
CA LEU A 168 6.38 -14.82 -6.45
C LEU A 168 7.20 -13.53 -6.54
N SER A 169 7.58 -13.16 -7.76
CA SER A 169 8.06 -11.81 -8.02
C SER A 169 6.92 -10.79 -7.89
N ARG A 170 7.26 -9.50 -7.75
CA ARG A 170 6.27 -8.42 -7.71
C ARG A 170 5.32 -8.41 -8.90
N LYS A 171 5.80 -8.80 -10.09
CA LYS A 171 4.99 -8.88 -11.32
C LYS A 171 4.04 -10.07 -11.29
N GLU A 172 4.50 -11.21 -10.84
CA GLU A 172 3.66 -12.41 -10.67
C GLU A 172 2.59 -12.22 -9.60
N LEU A 173 2.95 -11.59 -8.46
CA LEU A 173 1.98 -11.26 -7.43
C LEU A 173 0.89 -10.30 -7.96
N PHE A 174 1.30 -9.29 -8.74
CA PHE A 174 0.37 -8.38 -9.39
C PHE A 174 -0.58 -9.11 -10.36
N GLN A 175 -0.06 -9.98 -11.21
CA GLN A 175 -0.89 -10.77 -12.12
C GLN A 175 -1.87 -11.67 -11.37
N SER A 176 -1.42 -12.31 -10.28
CA SER A 176 -2.27 -13.14 -9.43
C SER A 176 -3.39 -12.35 -8.77
N ALA A 177 -3.09 -11.13 -8.30
CA ALA A 177 -4.08 -10.22 -7.73
C ALA A 177 -5.12 -9.77 -8.77
N LEU A 178 -4.68 -9.44 -9.99
CA LEU A 178 -5.59 -9.11 -11.10
C LEU A 178 -6.48 -10.29 -11.50
N HIS A 179 -5.93 -11.50 -11.55
CA HIS A 179 -6.69 -12.72 -11.82
C HIS A 179 -7.78 -12.96 -10.79
N TYR A 180 -7.43 -12.76 -9.52
CA TYR A 180 -8.40 -12.89 -8.43
C TYR A 180 -9.54 -11.87 -8.55
N LEU A 181 -9.22 -10.59 -8.79
CA LEU A 181 -10.24 -9.57 -8.97
C LEU A 181 -11.15 -9.84 -10.19
N ASP A 182 -10.55 -10.28 -11.29
CA ASP A 182 -11.28 -10.62 -12.50
C ASP A 182 -12.27 -11.77 -12.25
N SER A 183 -11.88 -12.81 -11.50
CA SER A 183 -12.79 -13.89 -11.12
C SER A 183 -13.93 -13.40 -10.24
N VAL A 184 -13.63 -12.60 -9.20
CA VAL A 184 -14.65 -12.07 -8.27
C VAL A 184 -15.66 -11.14 -8.97
N TRP A 185 -15.25 -10.41 -9.99
CA TRP A 185 -16.14 -9.46 -10.69
C TRP A 185 -16.91 -10.07 -11.85
N ASN A 186 -16.57 -11.26 -12.29
CA ASN A 186 -17.24 -12.00 -13.35
C ASN A 186 -18.14 -13.14 -12.84
N GLU A 187 -18.17 -13.35 -11.52
CA GLU A 187 -19.18 -14.18 -10.84
C GLU A 187 -20.49 -13.41 -10.63
#